data_cd93ff043582b6ee144d7114ffabc8ed
#
_entry.id   cd93ff043582b6ee144d7114ffabc8ed
#
_cell.length_a   1.000
_cell.length_b   1.000
_cell.length_c   1.000
_cell.angle_alpha   90.00
_cell.angle_beta   90.00
_cell.angle_gamma   90.00
#
_symmetry.space_group_name_H-M   'P 1'
#
loop_
_entity.id
_entity.type
_entity.pdbx_description
1 polymer ?
#
loop_
_entity_poly.entity_id
_entity_poly.type
_entity_poly.pdbx_seq_one_letter_code
_entity_poly.pdbx_strand_id
1 'polypeptide(L)'
;MKYSLIDFATIYPGERPRAAFERSVRFAQHAEELGFDRIWYAEHHNMTTIASSQPAVLIAYVGSHTSSISLGAGGVMLPNHAPLIVAEQFGTLSEMFPGRIELGLGRAPGTDQQTLRAIRRVPGAADRFPQDVQEPVSYTHLTLPTNREV
;
A
#
# COMPACT_ATOMS: atom_id res chain seq x y z
N MET A 1 -16.21 0.95 -18.08
CA MET A 1 -14.93 1.64 -17.84
C MET A 1 -14.54 1.40 -16.40
N LYS A 2 -13.30 1.07 -16.08
CA LYS A 2 -12.88 0.83 -14.69
C LYS A 2 -12.30 2.12 -14.10
N TYR A 3 -12.70 2.45 -12.88
CA TYR A 3 -12.25 3.66 -12.18
C TYR A 3 -11.55 3.29 -10.90
N SER A 4 -10.38 3.89 -10.70
CA SER A 4 -9.58 3.74 -9.48
C SER A 4 -9.41 5.09 -8.80
N LEU A 5 -9.40 5.08 -7.47
CA LEU A 5 -9.15 6.24 -6.63
C LEU A 5 -7.79 6.08 -5.93
N ILE A 6 -7.22 7.18 -5.46
CA ILE A 6 -6.04 7.16 -4.59
C ILE A 6 -6.35 7.92 -3.30
N ASP A 7 -5.97 7.33 -2.17
CA ASP A 7 -6.10 7.92 -0.85
C ASP A 7 -4.72 8.08 -0.19
N PHE A 8 -4.44 9.26 0.29
CA PHE A 8 -3.23 9.59 1.04
C PHE A 8 -3.43 9.52 2.56
N ALA A 9 -4.65 9.26 3.01
CA ALA A 9 -5.06 9.42 4.41
C ALA A 9 -4.64 10.80 4.94
N THR A 10 -5.09 11.86 4.27
CA THR A 10 -4.69 13.24 4.54
C THR A 10 -5.11 13.67 5.95
N ILE A 11 -4.18 14.29 6.68
CA ILE A 11 -4.42 14.88 8.01
C ILE A 11 -4.67 16.38 7.82
N TYR A 12 -5.83 16.87 8.21
CA TYR A 12 -6.16 18.30 8.17
C TYR A 12 -5.67 19.03 9.42
N PRO A 13 -5.53 20.36 9.37
CA PRO A 13 -5.09 21.15 10.51
C PRO A 13 -5.95 20.88 11.76
N GLY A 14 -5.30 20.59 12.89
CA GLY A 14 -5.98 20.29 14.17
C GLY A 14 -6.46 18.85 14.34
N GLU A 15 -6.35 18.01 13.31
CA GLU A 15 -6.73 16.60 13.40
C GLU A 15 -5.59 15.69 13.93
N ARG A 16 -5.99 14.58 14.52
CA ARG A 16 -5.09 13.45 14.79
C ARG A 16 -5.10 12.47 13.62
N PRO A 17 -4.02 11.70 13.39
CA PRO A 17 -3.97 10.67 12.34
C PRO A 17 -5.14 9.68 12.36
N ARG A 18 -5.69 9.39 13.54
CA ARG A 18 -6.87 8.53 13.68
C ARG A 18 -8.07 9.02 12.87
N ALA A 19 -8.32 10.33 12.83
CA ALA A 19 -9.44 10.90 12.07
C ALA A 19 -9.25 10.68 10.55
N ALA A 20 -7.99 10.72 10.06
CA ALA A 20 -7.67 10.40 8.68
C ALA A 20 -7.96 8.91 8.36
N PHE A 21 -7.58 7.97 9.24
CA PHE A 21 -7.88 6.55 9.04
C PHE A 21 -9.39 6.25 9.03
N GLU A 22 -10.14 6.83 9.96
CA GLU A 22 -11.59 6.70 10.00
C GLU A 22 -12.26 7.31 8.76
N ARG A 23 -11.69 8.39 8.20
CA ARG A 23 -12.14 8.99 6.94
C ARG A 23 -11.82 8.08 5.75
N SER A 24 -10.64 7.44 5.71
CA SER A 24 -10.29 6.46 4.68
C SER A 24 -11.28 5.29 4.65
N VAL A 25 -11.74 4.81 5.80
CA VAL A 25 -12.80 3.78 5.86
C VAL A 25 -14.10 4.29 5.22
N ARG A 26 -14.60 5.47 5.66
CA ARG A 26 -15.84 6.04 5.10
C ARG A 26 -15.72 6.32 3.59
N PHE A 27 -14.57 6.79 3.16
CA PHE A 27 -14.28 7.02 1.74
C PHE A 27 -14.33 5.72 0.94
N ALA A 28 -13.74 4.64 1.45
CA ALA A 28 -13.76 3.35 0.80
C ALA A 28 -15.18 2.74 0.73
N GLN A 29 -15.95 2.83 1.81
CA GLN A 29 -17.34 2.39 1.84
C GLN A 29 -18.19 3.15 0.82
N HIS A 30 -18.04 4.46 0.75
CA HIS A 30 -18.77 5.28 -0.21
C HIS A 30 -18.33 5.01 -1.66
N ALA A 31 -17.05 4.81 -1.90
CA ALA A 31 -16.55 4.42 -3.22
C ALA A 31 -17.10 3.04 -3.66
N GLU A 32 -17.20 2.10 -2.72
CA GLU A 32 -17.80 0.78 -2.95
C GLU A 32 -19.28 0.90 -3.32
N GLU A 33 -20.06 1.71 -2.59
CA GLU A 33 -21.47 1.98 -2.87
C GLU A 33 -21.70 2.63 -4.25
N LEU A 34 -20.77 3.49 -4.69
CA LEU A 34 -20.81 4.15 -5.99
C LEU A 34 -20.28 3.28 -7.15
N GLY A 35 -19.78 2.07 -6.85
CA GLY A 35 -19.31 1.13 -7.86
C GLY A 35 -17.93 1.45 -8.43
N PHE A 36 -17.06 2.10 -7.66
CA PHE A 36 -15.65 2.20 -8.03
C PHE A 36 -14.97 0.84 -7.89
N ASP A 37 -14.04 0.54 -8.80
CA ASP A 37 -13.38 -0.77 -8.83
C ASP A 37 -12.31 -0.92 -7.74
N ARG A 38 -11.62 0.18 -7.39
CA ARG A 38 -10.38 0.09 -6.59
C ARG A 38 -10.02 1.39 -5.89
N ILE A 39 -9.40 1.24 -4.71
CA ILE A 39 -8.67 2.34 -4.04
C ILE A 39 -7.20 1.94 -3.87
N TRP A 40 -6.33 2.87 -4.22
CA TRP A 40 -4.90 2.81 -3.97
C TRP A 40 -4.54 3.63 -2.73
N TYR A 41 -3.70 3.07 -1.86
CA TYR A 41 -3.12 3.77 -0.72
C TYR A 41 -1.65 4.08 -1.00
N ALA A 42 -1.27 5.35 -0.83
CA ALA A 42 0.09 5.81 -1.03
C ALA A 42 0.99 5.41 0.15
N GLU A 43 2.30 5.40 -0.05
CA GLU A 43 3.30 5.28 1.01
C GLU A 43 4.12 6.56 1.12
N HIS A 44 3.98 7.28 2.24
CA HIS A 44 4.77 8.47 2.56
C HIS A 44 5.18 8.46 4.02
N HIS A 45 6.48 8.66 4.27
CA HIS A 45 7.04 8.57 5.60
C HIS A 45 7.32 9.93 6.22
N ASN A 46 7.09 10.04 7.55
CA ASN A 46 7.43 11.19 8.39
C ASN A 46 6.81 12.51 7.89
N MET A 47 5.60 12.46 7.37
CA MET A 47 4.85 13.64 6.94
C MET A 47 3.76 14.00 7.94
N THR A 48 3.66 15.28 8.29
CA THR A 48 2.63 15.77 9.22
C THR A 48 1.23 15.84 8.61
N THR A 49 1.14 15.81 7.28
CA THR A 49 -0.12 15.97 6.53
C THR A 49 -0.62 14.66 5.91
N ILE A 50 0.14 13.59 6.00
CA ILE A 50 -0.19 12.29 5.42
C ILE A 50 -0.02 11.19 6.47
N ALA A 51 -1.09 10.45 6.75
CA ALA A 51 -1.07 9.36 7.72
C ALA A 51 -0.73 7.99 7.09
N SER A 52 -0.76 7.87 5.76
CA SER A 52 -0.46 6.62 5.05
C SER A 52 1.05 6.39 4.93
N SER A 53 1.67 5.96 6.02
CA SER A 53 3.09 5.56 6.04
C SER A 53 3.29 4.05 5.96
N GLN A 54 2.23 3.27 6.21
CA GLN A 54 2.25 1.81 6.19
C GLN A 54 1.01 1.30 5.44
N PRO A 55 1.05 1.26 4.10
CA PRO A 55 -0.13 0.92 3.29
C PRO A 55 -0.69 -0.45 3.62
N ALA A 56 0.13 -1.48 3.89
CA ALA A 56 -0.36 -2.80 4.27
C ALA A 56 -1.24 -2.77 5.53
N VAL A 57 -0.85 -1.98 6.54
CA VAL A 57 -1.62 -1.85 7.80
C VAL A 57 -2.94 -1.10 7.54
N LEU A 58 -2.90 -0.02 6.74
CA LEU A 58 -4.10 0.75 6.38
C LEU A 58 -5.07 -0.08 5.54
N ILE A 59 -4.56 -0.86 4.58
CA ILE A 59 -5.34 -1.80 3.77
C ILE A 59 -6.03 -2.84 4.65
N ALA A 60 -5.34 -3.43 5.63
CA ALA A 60 -5.95 -4.37 6.57
C ALA A 60 -7.11 -3.73 7.35
N TYR A 61 -6.91 -2.50 7.83
CA TYR A 61 -7.94 -1.76 8.55
C TYR A 61 -9.15 -1.44 7.67
N VAL A 62 -8.94 -0.89 6.48
CA VAL A 62 -10.04 -0.56 5.55
C VAL A 62 -10.71 -1.81 5.02
N GLY A 63 -9.94 -2.87 4.71
CA GLY A 63 -10.44 -4.14 4.21
C GLY A 63 -11.43 -4.81 5.15
N SER A 64 -11.20 -4.68 6.47
CA SER A 64 -12.10 -5.20 7.50
C SER A 64 -13.44 -4.45 7.61
N HIS A 65 -13.56 -3.28 6.96
CA HIS A 65 -14.75 -2.42 6.97
C HIS A 65 -15.42 -2.30 5.59
N THR A 66 -14.94 -3.01 4.59
CA THR A 66 -15.47 -3.05 3.21
C THR A 66 -15.65 -4.48 2.74
N SER A 67 -16.45 -4.72 1.70
CA SER A 67 -16.88 -6.06 1.31
C SER A 67 -16.40 -6.51 -0.07
N SER A 68 -16.31 -5.60 -1.04
CA SER A 68 -16.10 -5.95 -2.46
C SER A 68 -15.04 -5.13 -3.17
N ILE A 69 -14.85 -3.85 -2.78
CA ILE A 69 -13.90 -2.96 -3.46
C ILE A 69 -12.47 -3.48 -3.35
N SER A 70 -11.72 -3.44 -4.45
CA SER A 70 -10.30 -3.80 -4.44
C SER A 70 -9.48 -2.74 -3.71
N LEU A 71 -8.51 -3.16 -2.93
CA LEU A 71 -7.62 -2.31 -2.14
C LEU A 71 -6.17 -2.62 -2.52
N GLY A 72 -5.40 -1.59 -2.81
CA GLY A 72 -4.03 -1.77 -3.23
C GLY A 72 -3.08 -0.73 -2.67
N ALA A 73 -1.79 -1.05 -2.64
CA ALA A 73 -0.75 -0.06 -2.44
C ALA A 73 -0.38 0.58 -3.77
N GLY A 74 -0.42 1.89 -3.83
CA GLY A 74 -0.10 2.61 -5.06
C GLY A 74 0.98 3.68 -4.87
N GLY A 75 2.22 3.25 -4.52
CA GLY A 75 2.78 1.90 -4.35
C GLY A 75 3.60 1.80 -3.09
N VAL A 76 3.96 0.57 -2.72
CA VAL A 76 4.99 0.32 -1.71
C VAL A 76 6.33 0.81 -2.24
N MET A 77 7.03 1.63 -1.49
CA MET A 77 8.36 2.13 -1.87
C MET A 77 9.41 1.05 -1.62
N LEU A 78 9.46 0.06 -2.51
CA LEU A 78 10.21 -1.20 -2.33
C LEU A 78 11.67 -1.01 -1.88
N PRO A 79 12.43 0.02 -2.36
CA PRO A 79 13.78 0.25 -1.87
C PRO A 79 13.91 0.58 -0.37
N ASN A 80 12.80 0.85 0.33
CA ASN A 80 12.76 1.08 1.77
C ASN A 80 12.50 -0.20 2.57
N HIS A 81 12.24 -1.33 1.90
CA HIS A 81 11.76 -2.57 2.51
C HIS A 81 12.62 -3.77 2.06
N ALA A 82 12.54 -4.86 2.83
CA ALA A 82 13.00 -6.16 2.36
C ALA A 82 11.90 -6.78 1.47
N PRO A 83 12.21 -7.18 0.23
CA PRO A 83 11.20 -7.69 -0.71
C PRO A 83 10.38 -8.87 -0.18
N LEU A 84 11.00 -9.81 0.53
CA LEU A 84 10.31 -10.93 1.17
C LEU A 84 9.25 -10.47 2.16
N ILE A 85 9.55 -9.50 3.01
CA ILE A 85 8.60 -8.98 4.00
C ILE A 85 7.39 -8.34 3.32
N VAL A 86 7.59 -7.62 2.22
CA VAL A 86 6.48 -7.06 1.43
C VAL A 86 5.62 -8.18 0.83
N ALA A 87 6.24 -9.22 0.28
CA ALA A 87 5.52 -10.38 -0.25
C ALA A 87 4.67 -11.08 0.83
N GLU A 88 5.23 -11.30 2.02
CA GLU A 88 4.52 -11.90 3.15
C GLU A 88 3.35 -11.03 3.64
N GLN A 89 3.53 -9.71 3.74
CA GLN A 89 2.46 -8.77 4.13
C GLN A 89 1.29 -8.83 3.15
N PHE A 90 1.55 -8.74 1.85
CA PHE A 90 0.51 -8.73 0.83
C PHE A 90 -0.07 -10.13 0.58
N GLY A 91 0.70 -11.19 0.79
CA GLY A 91 0.20 -12.55 0.85
C GLY A 91 -0.81 -12.74 1.98
N THR A 92 -0.46 -12.29 3.17
CA THR A 92 -1.35 -12.31 4.33
C THR A 92 -2.64 -11.53 4.06
N LEU A 93 -2.53 -10.32 3.49
CA LEU A 93 -3.70 -9.52 3.10
C LEU A 93 -4.57 -10.24 2.08
N SER A 94 -3.98 -10.91 1.08
CA SER A 94 -4.71 -11.68 0.08
C SER A 94 -5.50 -12.84 0.68
N GLU A 95 -4.97 -13.50 1.71
CA GLU A 95 -5.69 -14.55 2.45
C GLU A 95 -6.81 -13.97 3.32
N MET A 96 -6.60 -12.79 3.93
CA MET A 96 -7.64 -12.11 4.71
C MET A 96 -8.77 -11.57 3.84
N PHE A 97 -8.47 -11.13 2.63
CA PHE A 97 -9.41 -10.48 1.70
C PHE A 97 -9.29 -11.08 0.28
N PRO A 98 -9.74 -12.33 0.06
CA PRO A 98 -9.52 -13.03 -1.20
C PRO A 98 -10.03 -12.26 -2.44
N GLY A 99 -9.17 -12.14 -3.46
CA GLY A 99 -9.49 -11.50 -4.73
C GLY A 99 -9.59 -9.97 -4.71
N ARG A 100 -9.27 -9.33 -3.58
CA ARG A 100 -9.43 -7.88 -3.40
C ARG A 100 -8.12 -7.12 -3.25
N ILE A 101 -6.99 -7.80 -3.13
CA ILE A 101 -5.71 -7.17 -2.78
C ILE A 101 -4.82 -7.02 -4.00
N GLU A 102 -4.21 -5.84 -4.13
CA GLU A 102 -3.28 -5.52 -5.19
C GLU A 102 -2.01 -4.87 -4.65
N LEU A 103 -0.86 -5.30 -5.17
CA LEU A 103 0.45 -4.75 -4.82
C LEU A 103 1.01 -3.95 -5.96
N GLY A 104 1.03 -2.63 -5.82
CA GLY A 104 1.83 -1.74 -6.66
C GLY A 104 3.16 -1.44 -5.99
N LEU A 105 4.24 -1.45 -6.76
CA LEU A 105 5.60 -1.19 -6.28
C LEU A 105 6.13 0.12 -6.84
N GLY A 106 6.75 0.92 -5.98
CA GLY A 106 7.36 2.20 -6.31
C GLY A 106 8.87 2.23 -6.08
N ARG A 107 9.59 2.96 -6.91
CA ARG A 107 11.05 3.18 -6.80
C ARG A 107 11.41 4.40 -5.94
N ALA A 108 10.52 5.39 -5.90
CA ALA A 108 10.74 6.64 -5.19
C ALA A 108 10.93 6.42 -3.67
N PRO A 109 11.60 7.32 -2.96
CA PRO A 109 11.80 7.17 -1.51
C PRO A 109 10.54 7.44 -0.67
N GLY A 110 9.57 8.18 -1.17
CA GLY A 110 8.36 8.57 -0.44
C GLY A 110 8.63 9.47 0.78
N THR A 111 9.80 10.13 0.84
CA THR A 111 10.21 10.94 1.98
C THR A 111 11.49 11.76 1.72
N ASP A 112 11.92 12.55 2.71
CA ASP A 112 13.16 13.34 2.69
C ASP A 112 14.42 12.53 3.08
N GLN A 113 15.60 13.15 2.89
CA GLN A 113 16.90 12.53 3.16
C GLN A 113 17.15 12.20 4.64
N GLN A 114 16.61 12.98 5.57
CA GLN A 114 16.76 12.72 7.00
C GLN A 114 15.97 11.46 7.39
N THR A 115 14.77 11.34 6.91
CA THR A 115 13.91 10.17 7.13
C THR A 115 14.49 8.91 6.46
N LEU A 116 15.10 9.02 5.28
CA LEU A 116 15.80 7.89 4.64
C LEU A 116 16.92 7.32 5.50
N ARG A 117 17.68 8.19 6.20
CA ARG A 117 18.70 7.73 7.15
C ARG A 117 18.09 7.00 8.35
N ALA A 118 16.93 7.46 8.84
CA ALA A 118 16.21 6.80 9.93
C ALA A 118 15.65 5.44 9.52
N ILE A 119 15.17 5.30 8.30
CA ILE A 119 14.74 4.02 7.70
C ILE A 119 15.94 3.09 7.45
N ARG A 120 17.18 3.61 7.52
CA ARG A 120 18.43 2.88 7.25
C ARG A 120 18.50 2.33 5.82
N ARG A 121 17.92 3.07 4.87
CA ARG A 121 17.99 2.70 3.47
C ARG A 121 19.42 2.64 2.98
N VAL A 122 19.79 1.54 2.36
CA VAL A 122 21.14 1.36 1.78
C VAL A 122 21.33 2.34 0.62
N PRO A 123 22.48 3.06 0.54
CA PRO A 123 22.81 3.85 -0.65
C PRO A 123 22.73 3.01 -1.93
N GLY A 124 22.14 3.55 -2.99
CA GLY A 124 21.97 2.83 -4.25
C GLY A 124 20.81 1.80 -4.27
N ALA A 125 20.03 1.67 -3.20
CA ALA A 125 18.90 0.72 -3.18
C ALA A 125 17.91 0.94 -4.34
N ALA A 126 17.72 2.20 -4.79
CA ALA A 126 16.86 2.49 -5.93
C ALA A 126 17.37 1.93 -7.28
N ASP A 127 18.68 1.69 -7.39
CA ASP A 127 19.28 1.17 -8.61
C ASP A 127 19.05 -0.35 -8.74
N ARG A 128 18.80 -1.02 -7.62
CA ARG A 128 18.46 -2.44 -7.57
C ARG A 128 16.96 -2.72 -7.75
N PHE A 129 16.14 -1.70 -7.87
CA PHE A 129 14.69 -1.83 -7.97
C PHE A 129 14.22 -2.86 -9.02
N PRO A 130 14.80 -2.95 -10.25
CA PRO A 130 14.37 -3.96 -11.22
C PRO A 130 14.58 -5.40 -10.74
N GLN A 131 15.67 -5.65 -10.01
CA GLN A 131 15.98 -6.96 -9.42
C GLN A 131 15.09 -7.22 -8.19
N ASP A 132 14.97 -6.22 -7.32
CA ASP A 132 14.17 -6.31 -6.10
C ASP A 132 12.67 -6.53 -6.40
N VAL A 133 12.16 -6.09 -7.55
CA VAL A 133 10.79 -6.38 -8.00
C VAL A 133 10.60 -7.86 -8.37
N GLN A 134 11.64 -8.53 -8.87
CA GLN A 134 11.54 -9.94 -9.24
C GLN A 134 11.46 -10.87 -8.02
N GLU A 135 12.00 -10.43 -6.88
CA GLU A 135 11.98 -11.24 -5.66
C GLU A 135 10.56 -11.50 -5.15
N PRO A 136 9.68 -10.50 -4.90
CA PRO A 136 8.31 -10.76 -4.46
C PRO A 136 7.54 -11.65 -5.44
N VAL A 137 7.77 -11.50 -6.73
CA VAL A 137 7.13 -12.34 -7.76
C VAL A 137 7.59 -13.80 -7.65
N SER A 138 8.86 -14.03 -7.30
CA SER A 138 9.39 -15.41 -7.13
C SER A 138 8.83 -16.10 -5.87
N TYR A 139 8.45 -15.35 -4.86
CA TYR A 139 7.85 -15.87 -3.61
C TYR A 139 6.35 -16.13 -3.69
N THR A 140 5.69 -15.78 -4.80
CA THR A 140 4.24 -15.88 -4.96
C THR A 140 3.69 -17.30 -4.83
N HIS A 141 4.49 -18.32 -5.05
CA HIS A 141 4.09 -19.72 -4.85
C HIS A 141 3.97 -20.10 -3.35
N LEU A 142 4.47 -19.27 -2.43
CA LEU A 142 4.39 -19.53 -0.99
C LEU A 142 3.23 -18.80 -0.32
N THR A 143 2.74 -17.68 -0.86
CA THR A 143 1.83 -16.79 -0.13
C THR A 143 0.85 -15.97 -0.98
N LEU A 144 0.99 -15.88 -2.29
CA LEU A 144 0.10 -15.10 -3.14
C LEU A 144 -0.61 -15.99 -4.16
N PRO A 145 -1.95 -15.95 -4.25
CA PRO A 145 -2.63 -16.46 -5.43
C PRO A 145 -2.22 -15.57 -6.63
N THR A 146 -1.28 -16.04 -7.43
CA THR A 146 -0.93 -15.37 -8.67
C THR A 146 -2.07 -15.50 -9.64
N ASN A 147 -2.70 -14.40 -10.03
CA ASN A 147 -3.35 -14.34 -11.31
C ASN A 147 -2.28 -14.55 -12.39
N ARG A 148 -2.11 -15.82 -12.80
CA ARG A 148 -1.39 -16.17 -14.02
C ARG A 148 -2.32 -15.82 -15.18
N GLU A 149 -2.33 -14.57 -15.58
CA GLU A 149 -2.74 -14.15 -16.92
C GLU A 149 -1.93 -12.91 -17.28
N VAL A 150 -0.91 -13.12 -18.04
CA VAL A 150 -0.30 -12.13 -18.93
C VAL A 150 -0.61 -12.60 -20.34
#